data_c5d579349dff9ddeeb5898e1b63e8942
#
_entry.id   c5d579349dff9ddeeb5898e1b63e8942
#
_cell.length_a   1.000
_cell.length_b   1.000
_cell.length_c   1.000
_cell.angle_alpha   90.00
_cell.angle_beta   90.00
_cell.angle_gamma   90.00
#
_symmetry.space_group_name_H-M   'P 1'
#
loop_
_entity.id
_entity.type
_entity.pdbx_description
1 polymer ?
#
loop_
_entity_poly.entity_id
_entity_poly.type
_entity_poly.pdbx_seq_one_letter_code
_entity_poly.pdbx_strand_id
1 'polypeptide(L)'
;EEGQWLPNVYGGSENLEAIEFLKHMNSVIAEREPGALMIAEDSTAWPGVTKKVDEGGLGFSLKWNMGWMNDFLSYIKLDPIYRKYHQNKLTFGMAYHYAENFVLVLSHDEVVHTKSSMIGKMPGDVWQSFANLRLSYGFMMGHPGKKLLFMGGEFAQYSEWSEARSLDWHLLQYADHQEMQAYVKELNHLYAEEPAFWAEDFDPNGFQWIECDDAESSIVSFVRRSEEKELVFLCNFTPVVHRGFSLGVPQEGVYHERLNSDAARFGGSDVINAVPLQSKAEPAGRCPFRVELDVPPLGMVILEREQPKKQPRTKKPKTRTAANGTKTDAKRKHPEKNT
;
A
#
# COMPACT_ATOMS: atom_id res chain seq x y z
N GLU A 1 -3.47 25.40 -24.70
CA GLU A 1 -4.27 26.23 -25.61
C GLU A 1 -3.77 26.08 -27.05
N GLU A 2 -4.63 26.30 -28.03
CA GLU A 2 -4.26 26.26 -29.44
C GLU A 2 -3.15 27.27 -29.73
N GLY A 3 -2.07 26.85 -30.37
CA GLY A 3 -0.88 27.67 -30.64
C GLY A 3 0.23 27.59 -29.58
N GLN A 4 0.05 26.87 -28.49
CA GLN A 4 1.10 26.63 -27.48
C GLN A 4 1.99 25.40 -27.80
N TRP A 5 1.66 24.63 -28.82
CA TRP A 5 2.38 23.44 -29.27
C TRP A 5 2.32 23.31 -30.80
N LEU A 6 3.30 22.62 -31.37
CA LEU A 6 3.30 22.31 -32.80
C LEU A 6 2.57 20.97 -32.99
N PRO A 7 1.57 20.91 -33.88
CA PRO A 7 0.87 19.66 -34.14
C PRO A 7 1.79 18.63 -34.81
N ASN A 8 1.64 17.38 -34.40
CA ASN A 8 2.30 16.26 -35.07
C ASN A 8 1.62 15.97 -36.43
N VAL A 9 2.11 14.98 -37.19
CA VAL A 9 1.61 14.63 -38.53
C VAL A 9 0.15 14.17 -38.55
N TYR A 10 -0.43 13.85 -37.37
CA TYR A 10 -1.83 13.48 -37.21
C TYR A 10 -2.69 14.63 -36.64
N GLY A 11 -2.10 15.78 -36.38
CA GLY A 11 -2.78 16.94 -35.79
C GLY A 11 -2.88 16.93 -34.27
N GLY A 12 -2.29 15.96 -33.60
CA GLY A 12 -2.24 15.87 -32.13
C GLY A 12 -1.06 16.62 -31.52
N SER A 13 -1.04 16.72 -30.19
CA SER A 13 0.03 17.38 -29.40
C SER A 13 1.18 16.48 -29.02
N GLU A 14 1.05 15.19 -29.26
CA GLU A 14 2.01 14.16 -28.84
C GLU A 14 3.30 14.26 -29.65
N ASN A 15 4.44 14.14 -28.97
CA ASN A 15 5.74 13.99 -29.60
C ASN A 15 5.94 12.51 -29.99
N LEU A 16 5.67 12.18 -31.26
CA LEU A 16 5.70 10.80 -31.75
C LEU A 16 7.11 10.20 -31.70
N GLU A 17 8.14 10.99 -31.93
CA GLU A 17 9.55 10.57 -31.87
C GLU A 17 9.95 10.21 -30.43
N ALA A 18 9.49 10.99 -29.43
CA ALA A 18 9.74 10.68 -28.02
C ALA A 18 9.00 9.40 -27.61
N ILE A 19 7.77 9.19 -28.06
CA ILE A 19 7.00 7.97 -27.80
C ILE A 19 7.72 6.74 -28.32
N GLU A 20 8.18 6.76 -29.56
CA GLU A 20 8.92 5.64 -30.16
C GLU A 20 10.28 5.42 -29.51
N PHE A 21 10.97 6.49 -29.11
CA PHE A 21 12.20 6.38 -28.32
C PHE A 21 11.95 5.68 -26.99
N LEU A 22 10.93 6.08 -26.23
CA LEU A 22 10.60 5.50 -24.91
C LEU A 22 10.22 4.02 -25.03
N LYS A 23 9.40 3.67 -26.02
CA LYS A 23 9.04 2.26 -26.30
C LYS A 23 10.27 1.41 -26.61
N HIS A 24 11.12 1.91 -27.50
CA HIS A 24 12.35 1.21 -27.87
C HIS A 24 13.30 1.06 -26.68
N MET A 25 13.54 2.13 -25.93
CA MET A 25 14.37 2.13 -24.73
C MET A 25 13.88 1.12 -23.71
N ASN A 26 12.58 1.14 -23.35
CA ASN A 26 12.00 0.22 -22.39
C ASN A 26 12.06 -1.23 -22.86
N SER A 27 11.86 -1.49 -24.16
CA SER A 27 11.97 -2.83 -24.72
C SER A 27 13.41 -3.37 -24.64
N VAL A 28 14.41 -2.54 -24.97
CA VAL A 28 15.83 -2.93 -24.90
C VAL A 28 16.26 -3.18 -23.45
N ILE A 29 15.82 -2.34 -22.51
CA ILE A 29 16.14 -2.52 -21.09
C ILE A 29 15.49 -3.80 -20.56
N ALA A 30 14.21 -4.04 -20.85
CA ALA A 30 13.52 -5.25 -20.43
C ALA A 30 14.17 -6.53 -20.94
N GLU A 31 14.73 -6.50 -22.15
CA GLU A 31 15.45 -7.63 -22.76
C GLU A 31 16.84 -7.85 -22.13
N ARG A 32 17.60 -6.77 -21.97
CA ARG A 32 19.01 -6.86 -21.52
C ARG A 32 19.18 -6.95 -20.01
N GLU A 33 18.30 -6.25 -19.28
CA GLU A 33 18.36 -6.09 -17.82
C GLU A 33 17.00 -6.41 -17.20
N PRO A 34 16.53 -7.66 -17.24
CA PRO A 34 15.15 -8.03 -16.84
C PRO A 34 14.82 -7.75 -15.37
N GLY A 35 15.82 -7.41 -14.54
CA GLY A 35 15.62 -6.98 -13.15
C GLY A 35 15.51 -5.47 -12.96
N ALA A 36 15.73 -4.67 -14.02
CA ALA A 36 15.64 -3.22 -13.93
C ALA A 36 14.18 -2.74 -13.97
N LEU A 37 13.84 -1.77 -13.11
CA LEU A 37 12.54 -1.13 -13.09
C LEU A 37 12.64 0.24 -13.76
N MET A 38 11.87 0.43 -14.82
CA MET A 38 11.69 1.73 -15.47
C MET A 38 10.46 2.41 -14.88
N ILE A 39 10.67 3.56 -14.23
CA ILE A 39 9.61 4.27 -13.52
C ILE A 39 9.37 5.62 -14.19
N ALA A 40 8.14 5.88 -14.63
CA ALA A 40 7.78 7.13 -15.27
C ALA A 40 7.31 8.16 -14.24
N GLU A 41 7.83 9.39 -14.36
CA GLU A 41 7.23 10.59 -13.80
C GLU A 41 6.46 11.30 -14.92
N ASP A 42 5.15 11.14 -14.92
CA ASP A 42 4.27 11.76 -15.90
C ASP A 42 2.95 12.16 -15.21
N SER A 43 2.64 13.45 -15.23
CA SER A 43 1.44 14.02 -14.61
C SER A 43 0.23 14.07 -15.55
N THR A 44 0.39 13.65 -16.80
CA THR A 44 -0.70 13.68 -17.79
C THR A 44 -1.64 12.47 -17.65
N ALA A 45 -2.81 12.57 -18.29
CA ALA A 45 -3.75 11.45 -18.42
C ALA A 45 -3.40 10.52 -19.61
N TRP A 46 -2.15 10.49 -20.07
CA TRP A 46 -1.71 9.59 -21.15
C TRP A 46 -1.95 8.13 -20.74
N PRO A 47 -2.70 7.35 -21.55
CA PRO A 47 -3.06 5.98 -21.19
C PRO A 47 -1.95 4.98 -21.52
N GLY A 48 -1.83 3.92 -20.67
CA GLY A 48 -0.97 2.78 -20.95
C GLY A 48 0.53 3.08 -20.81
N VAL A 49 0.94 4.00 -19.95
CA VAL A 49 2.35 4.26 -19.64
C VAL A 49 3.03 2.98 -19.14
N THR A 50 2.35 2.22 -18.29
CA THR A 50 2.87 0.97 -17.72
C THR A 50 2.41 -0.29 -18.46
N LYS A 51 1.64 -0.13 -19.52
CA LYS A 51 1.24 -1.24 -20.36
C LYS A 51 2.40 -1.69 -21.26
N LYS A 52 2.49 -2.97 -21.55
CA LYS A 52 3.55 -3.53 -22.41
C LYS A 52 3.53 -2.91 -23.82
N VAL A 53 4.70 -2.83 -24.42
CA VAL A 53 4.86 -2.24 -25.77
C VAL A 53 4.10 -3.03 -26.83
N ASP A 54 4.11 -4.36 -26.78
CA ASP A 54 3.38 -5.24 -27.67
C ASP A 54 1.86 -5.16 -27.50
N GLU A 55 1.40 -4.63 -26.37
CA GLU A 55 -0.01 -4.33 -26.08
C GLU A 55 -0.38 -2.86 -26.38
N GLY A 56 0.54 -2.10 -26.96
CA GLY A 56 0.34 -0.70 -27.36
C GLY A 56 0.72 0.34 -26.29
N GLY A 57 1.32 -0.06 -25.17
CA GLY A 57 1.79 0.83 -24.11
C GLY A 57 3.21 1.37 -24.34
N LEU A 58 3.73 2.13 -23.35
CA LEU A 58 5.09 2.66 -23.36
C LEU A 58 6.13 1.71 -22.74
N GLY A 59 5.70 0.66 -22.01
CA GLY A 59 6.56 -0.36 -21.44
C GLY A 59 7.29 0.03 -20.15
N PHE A 60 6.88 1.09 -19.45
CA PHE A 60 7.38 1.37 -18.12
C PHE A 60 6.89 0.31 -17.13
N SER A 61 7.68 0.03 -16.10
CA SER A 61 7.29 -0.89 -15.02
C SER A 61 6.26 -0.25 -14.09
N LEU A 62 6.47 1.03 -13.77
CA LEU A 62 5.68 1.78 -12.80
C LEU A 62 5.52 3.24 -13.27
N LYS A 63 4.47 3.91 -12.76
CA LYS A 63 4.21 5.34 -12.95
C LYS A 63 3.95 6.03 -11.62
N TRP A 64 4.49 7.23 -11.41
CA TRP A 64 4.15 8.05 -10.24
C TRP A 64 2.68 8.46 -10.25
N ASN A 65 2.00 8.28 -9.12
CA ASN A 65 0.61 8.72 -8.97
C ASN A 65 0.54 10.15 -8.43
N MET A 66 0.71 11.13 -9.33
CA MET A 66 0.66 12.55 -8.98
C MET A 66 -0.75 12.99 -8.56
N GLY A 67 -1.79 12.38 -9.11
CA GLY A 67 -3.19 12.65 -8.75
C GLY A 67 -3.47 12.28 -7.29
N TRP A 68 -3.11 11.06 -6.88
CA TRP A 68 -3.23 10.62 -5.49
C TRP A 68 -2.42 11.54 -4.55
N MET A 69 -1.19 11.87 -4.89
CA MET A 69 -0.33 12.72 -4.09
C MET A 69 -0.97 14.09 -3.84
N ASN A 70 -1.46 14.75 -4.90
CA ASN A 70 -2.10 16.05 -4.79
C ASN A 70 -3.37 16.03 -3.92
N ASP A 71 -4.25 15.04 -4.14
CA ASP A 71 -5.48 14.89 -3.37
C ASP A 71 -5.19 14.55 -1.90
N PHE A 72 -4.31 13.60 -1.66
CA PHE A 72 -3.93 13.18 -0.32
C PHE A 72 -3.30 14.33 0.47
N LEU A 73 -2.30 15.02 -0.08
CA LEU A 73 -1.65 16.16 0.59
C LEU A 73 -2.62 17.32 0.81
N SER A 74 -3.51 17.60 -0.13
CA SER A 74 -4.52 18.63 0.06
C SER A 74 -5.52 18.30 1.17
N TYR A 75 -5.80 17.00 1.41
CA TYR A 75 -6.67 16.55 2.48
C TYR A 75 -5.98 16.63 3.86
N ILE A 76 -4.78 16.06 3.99
CA ILE A 76 -4.11 15.96 5.30
C ILE A 76 -3.67 17.32 5.85
N LYS A 77 -3.46 18.34 4.98
CA LYS A 77 -3.17 19.73 5.35
C LYS A 77 -4.36 20.46 5.98
N LEU A 78 -5.59 19.94 5.77
CA LEU A 78 -6.77 20.56 6.35
C LEU A 78 -6.80 20.39 7.87
N ASP A 79 -7.23 21.44 8.57
CA ASP A 79 -7.67 21.26 9.94
C ASP A 79 -8.72 20.15 10.01
N PRO A 80 -8.63 19.20 10.95
CA PRO A 80 -9.54 18.06 11.05
C PRO A 80 -11.04 18.41 11.00
N ILE A 81 -11.44 19.59 11.50
CA ILE A 81 -12.84 20.04 11.45
C ILE A 81 -13.41 20.21 10.04
N TYR A 82 -12.54 20.43 9.04
CA TYR A 82 -12.94 20.60 7.64
C TYR A 82 -12.84 19.32 6.82
N ARG A 83 -12.19 18.27 7.32
CA ARG A 83 -11.92 17.02 6.58
C ARG A 83 -13.16 16.33 6.09
N LYS A 84 -14.26 16.39 6.88
CA LYS A 84 -15.55 15.81 6.51
C LYS A 84 -16.12 16.34 5.18
N TYR A 85 -15.79 17.54 4.79
CA TYR A 85 -16.24 18.14 3.52
C TYR A 85 -15.40 17.70 2.31
N HIS A 86 -14.31 16.98 2.55
CA HIS A 86 -13.30 16.66 1.54
C HIS A 86 -12.89 15.19 1.54
N GLN A 87 -13.69 14.29 2.14
CA GLN A 87 -13.37 12.87 2.26
C GLN A 87 -13.15 12.19 0.90
N ASN A 88 -13.81 12.68 -0.15
CA ASN A 88 -13.62 12.22 -1.51
C ASN A 88 -12.16 12.29 -1.99
N LYS A 89 -11.32 13.17 -1.44
CA LYS A 89 -9.89 13.25 -1.75
C LYS A 89 -9.09 12.02 -1.29
N LEU A 90 -9.57 11.30 -0.29
CA LEU A 90 -8.98 10.02 0.13
C LEU A 90 -9.41 8.85 -0.77
N THR A 91 -10.63 8.92 -1.32
CA THR A 91 -11.27 7.78 -1.98
C THR A 91 -11.22 7.84 -3.49
N PHE A 92 -11.13 9.03 -4.08
CA PHE A 92 -11.18 9.25 -5.53
C PHE A 92 -10.04 8.55 -6.28
N GLY A 93 -8.85 8.47 -5.68
CA GLY A 93 -7.71 7.77 -6.27
C GLY A 93 -7.99 6.33 -6.68
N MET A 94 -8.90 5.65 -5.96
CA MET A 94 -9.30 4.28 -6.30
C MET A 94 -10.13 4.16 -7.57
N ALA A 95 -10.75 5.24 -8.04
CA ALA A 95 -11.53 5.23 -9.29
C ALA A 95 -10.66 4.97 -10.53
N TYR A 96 -9.37 5.31 -10.47
CA TYR A 96 -8.42 5.12 -11.58
C TYR A 96 -7.19 4.30 -11.19
N HIS A 97 -7.11 3.79 -9.96
CA HIS A 97 -5.91 3.12 -9.42
C HIS A 97 -5.42 1.98 -10.31
N TYR A 98 -6.32 1.22 -10.92
CA TYR A 98 -5.99 0.05 -11.75
C TYR A 98 -5.77 0.39 -13.23
N ALA A 99 -5.72 1.68 -13.60
CA ALA A 99 -5.41 2.10 -14.97
C ALA A 99 -3.92 1.95 -15.29
N GLU A 100 -3.06 2.04 -14.28
CA GLU A 100 -1.60 1.95 -14.37
C GLU A 100 -1.02 1.24 -13.15
N ASN A 101 0.24 0.80 -13.24
CA ASN A 101 0.99 0.30 -12.10
C ASN A 101 1.57 1.47 -11.31
N PHE A 102 0.84 1.96 -10.32
CA PHE A 102 1.20 3.20 -9.63
C PHE A 102 2.20 3.03 -8.50
N VAL A 103 3.05 4.07 -8.34
CA VAL A 103 3.81 4.38 -7.12
C VAL A 103 3.15 5.55 -6.43
N LEU A 104 2.78 5.41 -5.17
CA LEU A 104 2.32 6.50 -4.32
C LEU A 104 3.55 7.31 -3.87
N VAL A 105 3.61 8.57 -4.29
CA VAL A 105 4.81 9.37 -4.15
C VAL A 105 4.65 10.47 -3.12
N LEU A 106 5.60 10.53 -2.18
CA LEU A 106 5.90 11.68 -1.36
C LEU A 106 7.38 11.99 -1.62
N SER A 107 7.64 12.64 -2.75
CA SER A 107 8.98 12.85 -3.32
C SER A 107 9.67 14.11 -2.77
N HIS A 108 10.84 14.42 -3.32
CA HIS A 108 11.56 15.66 -3.03
C HIS A 108 10.73 16.91 -3.40
N ASP A 109 9.94 16.84 -4.45
CA ASP A 109 9.13 17.97 -4.93
C ASP A 109 8.10 18.46 -3.91
N GLU A 110 7.65 17.58 -3.02
CA GLU A 110 6.69 17.94 -1.97
C GLU A 110 7.34 18.63 -0.77
N VAL A 111 8.68 18.60 -0.66
CA VAL A 111 9.42 19.09 0.52
C VAL A 111 10.49 20.14 0.20
N VAL A 112 10.31 20.84 -0.92
CA VAL A 112 11.20 21.93 -1.41
C VAL A 112 10.39 23.16 -1.83
N HIS A 113 11.08 24.25 -2.12
CA HIS A 113 10.54 25.46 -2.75
C HIS A 113 9.33 26.06 -2.01
N THR A 114 9.45 26.23 -0.69
CA THR A 114 8.42 26.82 0.19
C THR A 114 7.13 25.99 0.33
N LYS A 115 7.17 24.71 -0.05
CA LYS A 115 6.05 23.76 0.15
C LYS A 115 6.00 23.19 1.57
N SER A 116 6.99 23.48 2.42
CA SER A 116 7.21 22.95 3.76
C SER A 116 7.61 21.46 3.79
N SER A 117 8.25 21.02 4.86
CA SER A 117 8.53 19.59 5.10
C SER A 117 7.24 18.79 5.34
N MET A 118 7.30 17.45 5.37
CA MET A 118 6.11 16.62 5.62
C MET A 118 5.49 16.92 6.98
N ILE A 119 6.29 17.04 8.04
CA ILE A 119 5.77 17.38 9.38
C ILE A 119 5.21 18.82 9.42
N GLY A 120 5.84 19.76 8.72
CA GLY A 120 5.38 21.14 8.63
C GLY A 120 4.05 21.32 7.87
N LYS A 121 3.58 20.30 7.15
CA LYS A 121 2.25 20.30 6.51
C LYS A 121 1.13 19.86 7.45
N MET A 122 1.48 19.21 8.57
CA MET A 122 0.49 18.65 9.49
C MET A 122 -0.12 19.73 10.38
N PRO A 123 -1.45 19.83 10.44
CA PRO A 123 -2.13 20.80 11.30
C PRO A 123 -2.11 20.41 12.77
N GLY A 124 -2.35 21.39 13.63
CA GLY A 124 -2.51 21.20 15.06
C GLY A 124 -1.25 21.55 15.87
N ASP A 125 -1.22 21.15 17.14
CA ASP A 125 -0.06 21.26 18.00
C ASP A 125 1.02 20.22 17.63
N VAL A 126 2.13 20.22 18.36
CA VAL A 126 3.26 19.30 18.08
C VAL A 126 2.81 17.83 18.11
N TRP A 127 2.09 17.42 19.16
CA TRP A 127 1.61 16.04 19.27
C TRP A 127 0.68 15.67 18.12
N GLN A 128 -0.28 16.55 17.80
CA GLN A 128 -1.22 16.34 16.70
C GLN A 128 -0.52 16.26 15.34
N SER A 129 0.51 17.08 15.14
CA SER A 129 1.31 17.06 13.89
C SER A 129 2.03 15.71 13.71
N PHE A 130 2.67 15.20 14.77
CA PHE A 130 3.30 13.86 14.73
C PHE A 130 2.25 12.75 14.57
N ALA A 131 1.09 12.82 15.25
CA ALA A 131 0.00 11.87 15.11
C ALA A 131 -0.55 11.86 13.66
N ASN A 132 -0.80 13.04 13.08
CA ASN A 132 -1.20 13.16 11.67
C ASN A 132 -0.17 12.59 10.72
N LEU A 133 1.11 12.78 10.97
CA LEU A 133 2.18 12.25 10.12
C LEU A 133 2.25 10.73 10.19
N ARG A 134 2.14 10.13 11.40
CA ARG A 134 2.04 8.67 11.57
C ARG A 134 0.83 8.10 10.83
N LEU A 135 -0.34 8.71 11.02
CA LEU A 135 -1.57 8.33 10.31
C LEU A 135 -1.37 8.40 8.79
N SER A 136 -0.75 9.49 8.30
CA SER A 136 -0.52 9.71 6.87
C SER A 136 0.35 8.62 6.24
N TYR A 137 1.44 8.27 6.90
CA TYR A 137 2.32 7.20 6.40
C TYR A 137 1.68 5.82 6.53
N GLY A 138 0.92 5.58 7.60
CA GLY A 138 0.15 4.35 7.74
C GLY A 138 -0.91 4.18 6.64
N PHE A 139 -1.65 5.23 6.33
CA PHE A 139 -2.61 5.23 5.24
C PHE A 139 -1.94 4.99 3.89
N MET A 140 -0.83 5.70 3.59
CA MET A 140 -0.05 5.48 2.37
C MET A 140 0.43 4.04 2.26
N MET A 141 0.97 3.45 3.34
CA MET A 141 1.43 2.06 3.34
C MET A 141 0.29 1.06 3.12
N GLY A 142 -0.88 1.29 3.71
CA GLY A 142 -2.07 0.45 3.53
C GLY A 142 -2.75 0.59 2.18
N HIS A 143 -2.70 1.76 1.54
CA HIS A 143 -3.29 1.99 0.23
C HIS A 143 -2.58 1.15 -0.85
N PRO A 144 -3.26 0.58 -1.86
CA PRO A 144 -2.58 -0.17 -2.92
C PRO A 144 -1.63 0.70 -3.75
N GLY A 145 -0.67 0.06 -4.42
CA GLY A 145 0.43 0.70 -5.16
C GLY A 145 1.76 0.67 -4.43
N LYS A 146 2.88 0.83 -5.14
CA LYS A 146 4.22 0.90 -4.55
C LYS A 146 4.42 2.23 -3.81
N LYS A 147 5.43 2.34 -2.97
CA LYS A 147 5.63 3.47 -2.06
C LYS A 147 6.93 4.20 -2.34
N LEU A 148 6.89 5.52 -2.30
CA LEU A 148 8.06 6.38 -2.30
C LEU A 148 7.93 7.39 -1.17
N LEU A 149 8.82 7.31 -0.18
CA LEU A 149 9.00 8.29 0.88
C LEU A 149 10.40 8.90 0.73
N PHE A 150 10.46 10.21 0.58
CA PHE A 150 11.74 10.89 0.42
C PHE A 150 12.50 11.01 1.73
N MET A 151 13.84 10.99 1.65
CA MET A 151 14.75 11.04 2.79
C MET A 151 14.46 12.22 3.73
N GLY A 152 14.60 12.00 5.04
CA GLY A 152 14.27 12.96 6.09
C GLY A 152 12.81 12.89 6.55
N GLY A 153 11.90 12.37 5.71
CA GLY A 153 10.49 12.15 6.08
C GLY A 153 10.34 11.10 7.17
N GLU A 154 11.19 10.08 7.19
CA GLU A 154 11.15 8.96 8.12
C GLU A 154 11.40 9.33 9.60
N PHE A 155 12.05 10.47 9.85
CA PHE A 155 12.22 11.01 11.20
C PHE A 155 11.62 12.41 11.36
N ALA A 156 10.71 12.79 10.47
CA ALA A 156 9.96 14.05 10.53
C ALA A 156 10.85 15.31 10.51
N GLN A 157 11.84 15.39 9.60
CA GLN A 157 12.68 16.57 9.46
C GLN A 157 11.84 17.84 9.33
N TYR A 158 12.14 18.89 10.11
CA TYR A 158 11.43 20.16 10.04
C TYR A 158 11.81 21.02 8.84
N SER A 159 13.10 21.00 8.48
CA SER A 159 13.57 21.76 7.34
C SER A 159 13.11 21.14 6.02
N GLU A 160 12.84 22.00 5.05
CA GLU A 160 12.75 21.53 3.67
C GLU A 160 14.08 20.90 3.24
N TRP A 161 14.00 19.93 2.34
CA TRP A 161 15.21 19.31 1.77
C TRP A 161 16.01 20.33 0.93
N SER A 162 17.32 20.20 0.98
CA SER A 162 18.24 20.99 0.16
C SER A 162 19.49 20.15 -0.12
N GLU A 163 19.92 20.15 -1.38
CA GLU A 163 21.15 19.51 -1.83
C GLU A 163 22.41 20.18 -1.26
N ALA A 164 22.29 21.42 -0.78
CA ALA A 164 23.41 22.19 -0.25
C ALA A 164 23.78 21.82 1.21
N ARG A 165 23.00 20.95 1.88
CA ARG A 165 23.22 20.59 3.28
C ARG A 165 22.84 19.14 3.58
N SER A 166 23.41 18.61 4.68
CA SER A 166 23.00 17.32 5.24
C SER A 166 21.56 17.37 5.76
N LEU A 167 20.93 16.21 5.91
CA LEU A 167 19.70 16.08 6.66
C LEU A 167 19.92 16.51 8.13
N ASP A 168 18.82 16.91 8.78
CA ASP A 168 18.82 17.41 10.17
C ASP A 168 18.95 16.27 11.19
N TRP A 169 20.00 15.43 11.08
CA TRP A 169 20.25 14.27 11.95
C TRP A 169 20.26 14.57 13.44
N HIS A 170 20.55 15.83 13.82
CA HIS A 170 20.51 16.28 15.20
C HIS A 170 19.10 16.16 15.83
N LEU A 171 18.03 16.12 15.01
CA LEU A 171 16.65 15.93 15.49
C LEU A 171 16.46 14.58 16.19
N LEU A 172 17.26 13.57 15.84
CA LEU A 172 17.24 12.26 16.52
C LEU A 172 17.71 12.29 17.96
N GLN A 173 18.08 13.46 18.51
CA GLN A 173 18.30 13.66 19.95
C GLN A 173 16.98 13.85 20.72
N TYR A 174 15.88 14.12 20.05
CA TYR A 174 14.55 14.37 20.63
C TYR A 174 13.64 13.16 20.47
N ALA A 175 12.85 12.89 21.52
CA ALA A 175 12.01 11.69 21.60
C ALA A 175 11.03 11.59 20.44
N ASP A 176 10.29 12.66 20.11
CA ASP A 176 9.26 12.65 19.04
C ASP A 176 9.83 12.18 17.69
N HIS A 177 11.06 12.59 17.36
CA HIS A 177 11.73 12.21 16.10
C HIS A 177 12.25 10.76 16.13
N GLN A 178 12.73 10.28 17.29
CA GLN A 178 13.11 8.88 17.47
C GLN A 178 11.89 7.94 17.38
N GLU A 179 10.78 8.33 17.99
CA GLU A 179 9.52 7.59 18.00
C GLU A 179 8.91 7.55 16.61
N MET A 180 8.98 8.65 15.85
CA MET A 180 8.57 8.69 14.45
C MET A 180 9.42 7.76 13.59
N GLN A 181 10.75 7.78 13.75
CA GLN A 181 11.64 6.88 13.04
C GLN A 181 11.36 5.42 13.40
N ALA A 182 11.10 5.12 14.69
CA ALA A 182 10.72 3.78 15.13
C ALA A 182 9.41 3.32 14.47
N TYR A 183 8.43 4.20 14.36
CA TYR A 183 7.17 3.91 13.66
C TYR A 183 7.38 3.59 12.18
N VAL A 184 8.12 4.43 11.45
CA VAL A 184 8.40 4.18 10.02
C VAL A 184 9.21 2.90 9.83
N LYS A 185 10.16 2.62 10.72
CA LYS A 185 10.90 1.35 10.72
C LYS A 185 9.95 0.15 10.87
N GLU A 186 9.03 0.19 11.82
CA GLU A 186 8.04 -0.89 12.03
C GLU A 186 7.13 -1.05 10.81
N LEU A 187 6.64 0.06 10.23
CA LEU A 187 5.85 0.03 9.00
C LEU A 187 6.61 -0.62 7.84
N ASN A 188 7.87 -0.28 7.65
CA ASN A 188 8.70 -0.85 6.57
C ASN A 188 8.93 -2.36 6.78
N HIS A 189 9.15 -2.81 8.01
CA HIS A 189 9.28 -4.23 8.34
C HIS A 189 7.97 -4.95 8.05
N LEU A 190 6.85 -4.42 8.55
CA LEU A 190 5.53 -4.99 8.32
C LEU A 190 5.18 -5.05 6.83
N TYR A 191 5.48 -3.99 6.08
CA TYR A 191 5.29 -3.95 4.62
C TYR A 191 6.11 -5.04 3.92
N ALA A 192 7.36 -5.25 4.33
CA ALA A 192 8.23 -6.25 3.70
C ALA A 192 7.82 -7.70 4.02
N GLU A 193 7.34 -7.94 5.25
CA GLU A 193 7.01 -9.27 5.75
C GLU A 193 5.60 -9.75 5.33
N GLU A 194 4.65 -8.83 5.13
CA GLU A 194 3.24 -9.17 4.93
C GLU A 194 2.80 -8.97 3.47
N PRO A 195 2.66 -10.07 2.70
CA PRO A 195 2.26 -10.00 1.29
C PRO A 195 0.95 -9.25 1.03
N ALA A 196 0.04 -9.20 2.01
CA ALA A 196 -1.21 -8.44 1.88
C ALA A 196 -1.00 -6.95 1.58
N PHE A 197 0.17 -6.37 1.87
CA PHE A 197 0.47 -4.99 1.52
C PHE A 197 0.83 -4.78 0.04
N TRP A 198 1.36 -5.80 -0.64
CA TRP A 198 2.01 -5.58 -1.94
C TRP A 198 1.80 -6.65 -3.00
N ALA A 199 1.34 -7.85 -2.65
CA ALA A 199 1.23 -8.95 -3.60
C ALA A 199 0.22 -8.66 -4.71
N GLU A 200 -0.91 -8.04 -4.34
CA GLU A 200 -2.03 -7.74 -5.23
C GLU A 200 -2.23 -6.21 -5.38
N ASP A 201 -1.10 -5.45 -5.49
CA ASP A 201 -1.17 -3.98 -5.58
C ASP A 201 -1.87 -3.48 -6.85
N PHE A 202 -1.82 -4.27 -7.93
CA PHE A 202 -2.33 -3.91 -9.24
C PHE A 202 -3.55 -4.76 -9.66
N ASP A 203 -4.08 -5.58 -8.73
CA ASP A 203 -5.28 -6.38 -8.92
C ASP A 203 -6.42 -5.88 -8.00
N PRO A 204 -7.64 -5.67 -8.54
CA PRO A 204 -8.79 -5.26 -7.72
C PRO A 204 -9.12 -6.19 -6.55
N ASN A 205 -8.75 -7.46 -6.62
CA ASN A 205 -8.95 -8.42 -5.53
C ASN A 205 -8.10 -8.11 -4.29
N GLY A 206 -6.99 -7.38 -4.45
CA GLY A 206 -6.08 -6.99 -3.36
C GLY A 206 -6.61 -5.92 -2.41
N PHE A 207 -7.72 -5.25 -2.78
CA PHE A 207 -8.26 -4.13 -2.00
C PHE A 207 -9.79 -4.12 -1.97
N GLN A 208 -10.36 -3.77 -0.83
CA GLN A 208 -11.79 -3.53 -0.71
C GLN A 208 -12.07 -2.48 0.37
N TRP A 209 -12.82 -1.45 0.04
CA TRP A 209 -13.41 -0.57 1.05
C TRP A 209 -14.38 -1.34 1.95
N ILE A 210 -14.26 -1.15 3.26
CA ILE A 210 -15.26 -1.57 4.26
C ILE A 210 -16.21 -0.42 4.49
N GLU A 211 -15.67 0.76 4.81
CA GLU A 211 -16.41 2.00 4.96
C GLU A 211 -15.57 3.16 4.43
N CYS A 212 -16.14 3.94 3.53
CA CYS A 212 -15.49 5.11 2.96
C CYS A 212 -16.43 6.30 2.74
N ASP A 213 -17.71 6.13 3.11
CA ASP A 213 -18.77 7.10 2.87
C ASP A 213 -19.18 7.86 4.16
N ASP A 214 -18.67 7.45 5.33
CA ASP A 214 -18.89 8.14 6.62
C ASP A 214 -18.01 9.41 6.72
N ALA A 215 -18.39 10.44 5.98
CA ALA A 215 -17.68 11.70 5.98
C ALA A 215 -17.79 12.46 7.31
N GLU A 216 -18.90 12.33 8.04
CA GLU A 216 -19.09 13.05 9.30
C GLU A 216 -18.09 12.66 10.38
N SER A 217 -17.72 11.38 10.46
CA SER A 217 -16.67 10.91 11.37
C SER A 217 -15.26 11.07 10.81
N SER A 218 -15.09 11.34 9.51
CA SER A 218 -13.80 11.34 8.81
C SER A 218 -12.99 10.06 9.09
N ILE A 219 -13.68 8.92 9.17
CA ILE A 219 -13.10 7.59 9.31
C ILE A 219 -13.21 6.86 7.98
N VAL A 220 -12.15 6.15 7.62
CA VAL A 220 -12.18 5.21 6.50
C VAL A 220 -11.63 3.87 6.94
N SER A 221 -12.18 2.79 6.39
CA SER A 221 -11.68 1.44 6.63
C SER A 221 -11.70 0.60 5.37
N PHE A 222 -10.71 -0.28 5.26
CA PHE A 222 -10.52 -1.12 4.08
C PHE A 222 -9.78 -2.42 4.42
N VAL A 223 -9.83 -3.37 3.50
CA VAL A 223 -9.11 -4.64 3.57
C VAL A 223 -8.00 -4.65 2.52
N ARG A 224 -6.84 -5.14 2.91
CA ARG A 224 -5.77 -5.56 2.00
C ARG A 224 -5.68 -7.08 2.01
N ARG A 225 -5.48 -7.66 0.83
CA ARG A 225 -5.47 -9.12 0.65
C ARG A 225 -4.26 -9.60 -0.11
N SER A 226 -3.84 -10.81 0.24
CA SER A 226 -3.05 -11.71 -0.58
C SER A 226 -3.76 -13.07 -0.66
N GLU A 227 -3.22 -14.03 -1.40
CA GLU A 227 -3.76 -15.39 -1.43
C GLU A 227 -3.89 -16.04 -0.04
N GLU A 228 -3.02 -15.67 0.90
CA GLU A 228 -2.92 -16.34 2.21
C GLU A 228 -3.51 -15.53 3.37
N LYS A 229 -3.53 -14.20 3.26
CA LYS A 229 -3.85 -13.31 4.38
C LYS A 229 -4.72 -12.13 3.99
N GLU A 230 -5.49 -11.67 4.99
CA GLU A 230 -6.21 -10.41 4.96
C GLU A 230 -5.81 -9.56 6.16
N LEU A 231 -5.59 -8.28 5.92
CA LEU A 231 -5.39 -7.25 6.93
C LEU A 231 -6.50 -6.22 6.84
N VAL A 232 -7.06 -5.84 7.97
CA VAL A 232 -8.11 -4.82 8.07
C VAL A 232 -7.51 -3.54 8.59
N PHE A 233 -7.71 -2.46 7.84
CA PHE A 233 -7.21 -1.11 8.16
C PHE A 233 -8.36 -0.22 8.59
N LEU A 234 -8.14 0.53 9.66
CA LEU A 234 -9.04 1.58 10.13
C LEU A 234 -8.24 2.85 10.36
N CYS A 235 -8.63 3.96 9.72
CA CYS A 235 -7.97 5.25 9.80
C CYS A 235 -8.94 6.31 10.29
N ASN A 236 -8.61 6.96 11.41
CA ASN A 236 -9.37 8.07 12.00
C ASN A 236 -8.61 9.38 11.74
N PHE A 237 -9.18 10.24 10.92
CA PHE A 237 -8.59 11.53 10.57
C PHE A 237 -9.05 12.68 11.47
N THR A 238 -9.63 12.38 12.65
CA THR A 238 -10.04 13.36 13.66
C THR A 238 -9.28 13.21 14.98
N PRO A 239 -9.14 14.28 15.78
CA PRO A 239 -8.51 14.20 17.10
C PRO A 239 -9.47 13.64 18.17
N VAL A 240 -10.48 12.86 17.79
CA VAL A 240 -11.48 12.30 18.67
C VAL A 240 -11.24 10.80 18.85
N VAL A 241 -11.28 10.35 20.10
CA VAL A 241 -11.27 8.91 20.43
C VAL A 241 -12.68 8.36 20.25
N HIS A 242 -12.84 7.28 19.49
CA HIS A 242 -14.12 6.59 19.39
C HIS A 242 -14.07 5.28 20.18
N ARG A 243 -14.80 5.23 21.30
CA ARG A 243 -14.88 4.03 22.16
C ARG A 243 -15.96 3.08 21.68
N GLY A 244 -15.64 1.77 21.67
CA GLY A 244 -16.60 0.73 21.25
C GLY A 244 -17.08 0.90 19.81
N PHE A 245 -16.21 1.39 18.92
CA PHE A 245 -16.53 1.58 17.50
C PHE A 245 -16.81 0.24 16.83
N SER A 246 -17.87 0.21 16.00
CA SER A 246 -18.26 -0.99 15.26
C SER A 246 -17.57 -1.02 13.89
N LEU A 247 -16.55 -1.85 13.75
CA LEU A 247 -15.80 -2.03 12.50
C LEU A 247 -16.24 -3.31 11.79
N GLY A 248 -16.59 -3.18 10.50
CA GLY A 248 -16.85 -4.34 9.64
C GLY A 248 -15.59 -5.16 9.41
N VAL A 249 -15.73 -6.49 9.43
CA VAL A 249 -14.65 -7.43 9.11
C VAL A 249 -15.14 -8.52 8.15
N PRO A 250 -14.28 -8.97 7.19
CA PRO A 250 -14.72 -9.85 6.11
C PRO A 250 -15.05 -11.27 6.54
N GLN A 251 -14.47 -11.76 7.63
CA GLN A 251 -14.60 -13.14 8.07
C GLN A 251 -14.89 -13.24 9.57
N GLU A 252 -15.59 -14.32 9.96
CA GLU A 252 -15.76 -14.68 11.35
C GLU A 252 -14.43 -15.10 11.98
N GLY A 253 -14.19 -14.73 13.23
CA GLY A 253 -13.00 -15.15 13.98
C GLY A 253 -12.56 -14.16 15.05
N VAL A 254 -11.38 -14.44 15.58
CA VAL A 254 -10.67 -13.58 16.54
C VAL A 254 -9.71 -12.68 15.77
N TYR A 255 -9.73 -11.38 16.08
CA TYR A 255 -8.87 -10.38 15.48
C TYR A 255 -7.93 -9.82 16.54
N HIS A 256 -6.68 -9.59 16.12
CA HIS A 256 -5.62 -9.00 16.95
C HIS A 256 -5.17 -7.69 16.34
N GLU A 257 -4.88 -6.70 17.17
CA GLU A 257 -4.23 -5.47 16.74
C GLU A 257 -2.77 -5.79 16.37
N ARG A 258 -2.45 -5.68 15.08
CA ARG A 258 -1.12 -5.98 14.52
C ARG A 258 -0.21 -4.76 14.59
N LEU A 259 -0.78 -3.59 14.35
CA LEU A 259 -0.11 -2.29 14.48
C LEU A 259 -1.15 -1.23 14.86
N ASN A 260 -0.72 -0.32 15.73
CA ASN A 260 -1.48 0.87 16.08
C ASN A 260 -0.52 2.08 16.10
N SER A 261 -0.81 3.08 15.27
CA SER A 261 0.03 4.27 15.14
C SER A 261 0.01 5.17 16.38
N ASP A 262 -0.95 4.94 17.29
CA ASP A 262 -1.12 5.68 18.56
C ASP A 262 -0.51 4.97 19.76
N ALA A 263 0.19 3.85 19.55
CA ALA A 263 0.89 3.17 20.64
C ALA A 263 1.94 4.09 21.28
N ALA A 264 2.06 4.04 22.62
CA ALA A 264 2.99 4.89 23.37
C ALA A 264 4.43 4.81 22.87
N ARG A 265 4.88 3.64 22.39
CA ARG A 265 6.22 3.44 21.81
C ARG A 265 6.50 4.27 20.54
N PHE A 266 5.49 4.89 19.98
CA PHE A 266 5.56 5.77 18.80
C PHE A 266 5.16 7.21 19.12
N GLY A 267 5.08 7.58 20.43
CA GLY A 267 4.66 8.91 20.87
C GLY A 267 3.15 9.16 20.79
N GLY A 268 2.35 8.10 20.73
CA GLY A 268 0.91 8.19 20.75
C GLY A 268 0.30 8.31 22.14
N SER A 269 -1.01 8.46 22.23
CA SER A 269 -1.77 8.55 23.48
C SER A 269 -2.11 7.19 24.10
N ASP A 270 -1.66 6.10 23.47
CA ASP A 270 -1.82 4.71 23.90
C ASP A 270 -3.28 4.20 23.95
N VAL A 271 -4.10 4.69 23.04
CA VAL A 271 -5.44 4.12 22.81
C VAL A 271 -5.30 2.87 21.96
N ILE A 272 -5.07 1.72 22.62
CA ILE A 272 -4.77 0.43 22.00
C ILE A 272 -5.81 -0.63 22.36
N ASN A 273 -5.90 -1.69 21.54
CA ASN A 273 -6.77 -2.85 21.73
C ASN A 273 -5.92 -4.08 22.11
N ALA A 274 -5.47 -4.11 23.36
CA ALA A 274 -4.58 -5.17 23.88
C ALA A 274 -5.25 -6.55 23.99
N VAL A 275 -6.58 -6.60 24.03
CA VAL A 275 -7.37 -7.84 24.15
C VAL A 275 -7.84 -8.27 22.76
N PRO A 276 -7.78 -9.59 22.43
CA PRO A 276 -8.31 -10.11 21.17
C PRO A 276 -9.79 -9.75 20.98
N LEU A 277 -10.13 -9.31 19.76
CA LEU A 277 -11.45 -8.86 19.38
C LEU A 277 -12.23 -10.01 18.76
N GLN A 278 -13.32 -10.44 19.41
CA GLN A 278 -14.19 -11.48 18.88
C GLN A 278 -15.19 -10.88 17.90
N SER A 279 -15.25 -11.41 16.67
CA SER A 279 -16.26 -10.97 15.71
C SER A 279 -17.67 -11.43 16.10
N LYS A 280 -18.65 -10.62 15.72
CA LYS A 280 -20.10 -10.91 15.83
C LYS A 280 -20.68 -11.07 14.43
N ALA A 281 -21.63 -12.00 14.27
CA ALA A 281 -22.34 -12.24 12.99
C ALA A 281 -23.41 -11.14 12.76
N GLU A 282 -22.97 -9.91 12.72
CA GLU A 282 -23.78 -8.70 12.49
C GLU A 282 -23.08 -7.87 11.42
N PRO A 283 -23.76 -7.48 10.32
CA PRO A 283 -23.16 -6.68 9.27
C PRO A 283 -22.74 -5.28 9.76
N ALA A 284 -21.58 -4.81 9.24
CA ALA A 284 -21.17 -3.42 9.39
C ALA A 284 -20.39 -2.97 8.15
N GLY A 285 -20.67 -1.77 7.65
CA GLY A 285 -20.14 -1.31 6.36
C GLY A 285 -20.49 -2.33 5.27
N ARG A 286 -19.48 -2.71 4.48
CA ARG A 286 -19.62 -3.69 3.38
C ARG A 286 -19.23 -5.12 3.79
N CYS A 287 -19.21 -5.41 5.10
CA CYS A 287 -18.79 -6.70 5.65
C CYS A 287 -19.91 -7.44 6.38
N PRO A 288 -19.92 -8.80 6.36
CA PRO A 288 -20.95 -9.61 7.01
C PRO A 288 -20.77 -9.76 8.53
N PHE A 289 -19.60 -9.46 9.04
CA PHE A 289 -19.25 -9.53 10.45
C PHE A 289 -18.74 -8.19 10.94
N ARG A 290 -18.72 -7.99 12.27
CA ARG A 290 -18.13 -6.82 12.91
C ARG A 290 -17.33 -7.17 14.15
N VAL A 291 -16.40 -6.32 14.51
CA VAL A 291 -15.74 -6.28 15.80
C VAL A 291 -16.01 -4.94 16.49
N GLU A 292 -15.92 -4.90 17.80
CA GLU A 292 -15.97 -3.66 18.58
C GLU A 292 -14.57 -3.33 19.09
N LEU A 293 -14.10 -2.11 18.85
CA LEU A 293 -12.76 -1.68 19.23
C LEU A 293 -12.74 -0.21 19.61
N ASP A 294 -11.68 0.19 20.31
CA ASP A 294 -11.37 1.59 20.56
C ASP A 294 -10.52 2.14 19.43
N VAL A 295 -10.91 3.28 18.85
CA VAL A 295 -10.23 3.92 17.73
C VAL A 295 -9.44 5.12 18.24
N PRO A 296 -8.12 5.15 18.02
CA PRO A 296 -7.27 6.24 18.47
C PRO A 296 -7.57 7.56 17.74
N PRO A 297 -7.23 8.70 18.35
CA PRO A 297 -7.35 10.00 17.72
C PRO A 297 -6.21 10.17 16.71
N LEU A 298 -6.48 10.73 15.51
CA LEU A 298 -5.47 10.93 14.46
C LEU A 298 -4.59 9.70 14.26
N GLY A 299 -5.23 8.52 14.20
CA GLY A 299 -4.49 7.26 14.24
C GLY A 299 -5.01 6.21 13.27
N MET A 300 -4.16 5.22 13.03
CA MET A 300 -4.46 4.04 12.22
C MET A 300 -4.29 2.78 13.06
N VAL A 301 -5.26 1.86 12.91
CA VAL A 301 -5.20 0.51 13.47
C VAL A 301 -5.18 -0.51 12.33
N ILE A 302 -4.30 -1.48 12.42
CA ILE A 302 -4.27 -2.65 11.54
C ILE A 302 -4.67 -3.88 12.36
N LEU A 303 -5.70 -4.59 11.92
CA LEU A 303 -6.13 -5.84 12.52
C LEU A 303 -5.76 -7.02 11.62
N GLU A 304 -5.31 -8.10 12.26
CA GLU A 304 -5.05 -9.41 11.63
C GLU A 304 -5.96 -10.45 12.28
N ARG A 305 -6.63 -11.27 11.45
CA ARG A 305 -7.43 -12.39 11.94
C ARG A 305 -6.54 -13.56 12.34
N GLU A 306 -6.78 -14.14 13.50
CA GLU A 306 -6.12 -15.38 13.93
C GLU A 306 -6.38 -16.50 12.92
N GLN A 307 -5.31 -17.06 12.37
CA GLN A 307 -5.43 -18.17 11.44
C GLN A 307 -5.85 -19.44 12.17
N PRO A 308 -6.84 -20.19 11.66
CA PRO A 308 -7.18 -21.47 12.24
C PRO A 308 -5.94 -22.39 12.21
N LYS A 309 -5.61 -22.99 13.35
CA LYS A 309 -4.47 -23.93 13.45
C LYS A 309 -4.60 -24.96 12.34
N LYS A 310 -3.64 -25.01 11.40
CA LYS A 310 -3.60 -26.03 10.34
C LYS A 310 -3.66 -27.40 11.03
N GLN A 311 -4.77 -28.13 10.89
CA GLN A 311 -4.84 -29.51 11.37
C GLN A 311 -3.71 -30.30 10.69
N PRO A 312 -2.94 -31.10 11.45
CA PRO A 312 -1.91 -31.93 10.85
C PRO A 312 -2.57 -32.82 9.79
N ARG A 313 -2.10 -32.74 8.55
CA ARG A 313 -2.55 -33.58 7.45
C ARG A 313 -2.42 -35.01 7.91
N THR A 314 -3.51 -35.68 8.22
CA THR A 314 -3.54 -37.14 8.46
C THR A 314 -3.02 -37.80 7.20
N LYS A 315 -1.84 -38.43 7.32
CA LYS A 315 -1.27 -39.23 6.22
C LYS A 315 -2.30 -40.33 5.89
N LYS A 316 -2.90 -40.28 4.70
CA LYS A 316 -3.72 -41.37 4.20
C LYS A 316 -2.90 -42.66 4.31
N PRO A 317 -3.45 -43.77 4.88
CA PRO A 317 -2.74 -45.02 4.96
C PRO A 317 -2.41 -45.51 3.54
N LYS A 318 -1.13 -45.79 3.29
CA LYS A 318 -0.70 -46.47 2.05
C LYS A 318 -1.40 -47.83 1.98
N THR A 319 -2.34 -47.99 1.09
CA THR A 319 -2.90 -49.28 0.71
C THR A 319 -1.76 -50.13 0.17
N ARG A 320 -1.39 -51.15 0.93
CA ARG A 320 -0.49 -52.24 0.48
C ARG A 320 -1.23 -53.02 -0.59
N THR A 321 -0.87 -52.81 -1.84
CA THR A 321 -1.21 -53.73 -2.93
C THR A 321 -0.39 -55.00 -2.72
N ALA A 322 -1.06 -56.09 -2.40
CA ALA A 322 -0.47 -57.43 -2.35
C ALA A 322 -0.05 -57.83 -3.76
N ALA A 323 1.25 -58.03 -3.96
CA ALA A 323 1.78 -58.65 -5.17
C ALA A 323 1.55 -60.16 -5.09
N ASN A 324 0.62 -60.66 -5.89
CA ASN A 324 0.54 -62.07 -6.18
C ASN A 324 1.53 -62.39 -7.30
N GLY A 325 2.54 -63.18 -6.93
CA GLY A 325 3.51 -63.69 -7.88
C GLY A 325 2.94 -64.91 -8.64
N THR A 326 3.11 -64.91 -9.93
CA THR A 326 3.13 -66.13 -10.75
C THR A 326 4.37 -66.07 -11.64
N LYS A 327 5.32 -66.92 -11.34
CA LYS A 327 6.45 -67.25 -12.21
C LYS A 327 5.95 -68.04 -13.43
N THR A 328 6.36 -67.64 -14.63
CA THR A 328 6.48 -68.53 -15.78
C THR A 328 7.78 -68.25 -16.51
N ASP A 329 8.66 -69.20 -16.48
CA ASP A 329 9.87 -69.35 -17.30
C ASP A 329 9.51 -69.48 -18.78
N ALA A 330 10.26 -68.71 -19.64
CA ALA A 330 10.53 -69.19 -21.01
C ALA A 330 11.79 -68.52 -21.60
N LYS A 331 12.66 -69.37 -21.97
CA LYS A 331 13.98 -69.33 -22.56
C LYS A 331 14.16 -68.42 -23.80
N ARG A 332 15.40 -67.80 -23.84
CA ARG A 332 16.40 -67.71 -24.97
C ARG A 332 15.93 -67.30 -26.36
N LYS A 333 16.56 -66.26 -26.92
CA LYS A 333 17.57 -66.35 -28.01
C LYS A 333 18.06 -64.97 -28.40
N HIS A 334 19.41 -64.80 -28.36
CA HIS A 334 20.17 -63.88 -29.21
C HIS A 334 20.19 -64.41 -30.68
N PRO A 335 20.39 -63.57 -31.71
CA PRO A 335 21.74 -63.21 -32.14
C PRO A 335 21.91 -61.79 -32.66
N GLU A 336 23.10 -61.24 -32.40
CA GLU A 336 24.16 -60.76 -33.28
C GLU A 336 23.87 -59.86 -34.50
N LYS A 337 24.51 -58.69 -34.43
CA LYS A 337 25.47 -58.02 -35.39
C LYS A 337 24.98 -57.45 -36.71
N ASN A 338 25.63 -56.33 -36.92
CA ASN A 338 26.09 -55.62 -38.15
C ASN A 338 25.11 -54.60 -38.71
N THR A 339 25.51 -53.37 -38.85
CA THR A 339 26.64 -52.57 -39.36
C THR A 339 26.51 -51.17 -38.83
#